data_8261e910af7f5bef15b1f587f63b70d4
#
_entry.id   8261e910af7f5bef15b1f587f63b70d4
#
_cell.length_a   1.000
_cell.length_b   1.000
_cell.length_c   1.000
_cell.angle_alpha   90.00
_cell.angle_beta   90.00
_cell.angle_gamma   90.00
#
_symmetry.space_group_name_H-M   'P 1'
#
loop_
_entity.id
_entity.type
_entity.pdbx_description
1 polymer ?
#
loop_
_entity_poly.entity_id
_entity_poly.type
_entity_poly.pdbx_seq_one_letter_code
_entity_poly.pdbx_strand_id
1 'polypeptide(L)'
;MGSVRASSLTLANRSGDVKCSVAYLLYFSFAMTPKSKPGKRAPRKGPRVKLVAQAALPTRHGRFTIYGFKGSGPEEEAIALVRGKLDGKTAPLVRVHSQCLTGDVLGSLRCDCRAQLELSLKKIGQAGSGLLLYLPQEGRGIGLMNKLRAYQLQDGGMDTVEANETLGFAADARDYDFSAQILKKLGATKIRLLSNNPEKVRQLEESGIRVVRRVACQPRVSKTSRAYLQTKKSKMGHLLDGL
;
A
#
# COMPACT_ATOMS: atom_id res chain seq x y z
N MET A 1 15.59 -10.30 43.84
CA MET A 1 16.38 -11.52 43.59
C MET A 1 15.44 -12.70 43.44
N GLY A 2 15.12 -13.11 42.23
CA GLY A 2 14.23 -14.21 41.89
C GLY A 2 14.83 -14.99 40.74
N SER A 3 15.42 -16.16 41.07
CA SER A 3 16.10 -17.07 40.16
C SER A 3 15.15 -17.69 39.18
N VAL A 4 15.39 -17.50 37.87
CA VAL A 4 14.71 -18.19 36.81
C VAL A 4 15.50 -19.46 36.45
N ARG A 5 14.95 -20.61 36.76
CA ARG A 5 15.49 -21.92 36.32
C ARG A 5 15.12 -22.16 34.87
N ALA A 6 16.12 -22.29 34.01
CA ALA A 6 15.92 -22.76 32.64
C ALA A 6 15.73 -24.29 32.64
N SER A 7 14.60 -24.78 32.15
CA SER A 7 14.36 -26.20 31.91
C SER A 7 14.71 -26.51 30.46
N SER A 8 15.75 -27.32 30.27
CA SER A 8 16.13 -27.88 28.97
C SER A 8 15.10 -28.91 28.51
N LEU A 9 14.56 -28.74 27.31
CA LEU A 9 13.73 -29.75 26.63
C LEU A 9 14.59 -30.48 25.60
N THR A 10 14.84 -31.78 25.87
CA THR A 10 15.47 -32.70 24.94
C THR A 10 14.38 -33.24 24.00
N LEU A 11 14.49 -32.95 22.71
CA LEU A 11 13.64 -33.54 21.67
C LEU A 11 14.36 -34.76 21.09
N ALA A 12 13.86 -35.96 21.39
CA ALA A 12 14.16 -37.13 20.63
C ALA A 12 12.86 -37.88 20.35
N ASN A 13 12.40 -37.90 19.10
CA ASN A 13 11.52 -38.97 18.63
C ASN A 13 11.71 -39.27 17.14
N ARG A 14 11.79 -40.54 16.82
CA ARG A 14 12.11 -41.17 15.53
C ARG A 14 10.87 -41.43 14.69
N SER A 15 10.05 -40.43 14.40
CA SER A 15 9.01 -40.57 13.38
C SER A 15 8.62 -39.18 12.88
N GLY A 16 8.72 -38.99 11.58
CA GLY A 16 8.68 -37.70 10.90
C GLY A 16 7.33 -36.99 10.85
N ASP A 17 6.52 -36.99 11.88
CA ASP A 17 5.27 -36.28 11.98
C ASP A 17 5.40 -35.10 12.96
N VAL A 18 5.48 -33.88 12.42
CA VAL A 18 5.40 -32.64 13.20
C VAL A 18 3.95 -32.40 13.60
N LYS A 19 3.52 -32.98 14.71
CA LYS A 19 2.28 -32.54 15.37
C LYS A 19 2.53 -31.22 16.08
N CYS A 20 2.06 -30.15 15.47
CA CYS A 20 2.03 -28.82 16.08
C CYS A 20 1.05 -28.86 17.27
N SER A 21 1.57 -28.97 18.49
CA SER A 21 0.77 -29.00 19.71
C SER A 21 0.20 -27.61 20.00
N VAL A 22 -1.11 -27.56 20.26
CA VAL A 22 -1.94 -26.36 20.50
C VAL A 22 -1.65 -25.68 21.87
N ALA A 23 -0.42 -25.73 22.38
CA ALA A 23 -0.03 -25.23 23.70
C ALA A 23 0.59 -23.80 23.69
N TYR A 24 0.43 -23.00 22.61
CA TYR A 24 1.01 -21.65 22.51
C TYR A 24 0.02 -20.51 22.82
N LEU A 25 -1.11 -20.78 23.46
CA LEU A 25 -2.19 -19.79 23.64
C LEU A 25 -2.15 -19.01 24.96
N LEU A 26 -1.12 -19.09 25.81
CA LEU A 26 -1.20 -18.50 27.15
C LEU A 26 -0.04 -17.56 27.58
N TYR A 27 0.79 -17.02 26.70
CA TYR A 27 1.84 -16.07 27.13
C TYR A 27 2.08 -14.93 26.15
N PHE A 28 1.08 -14.10 25.85
CA PHE A 28 1.31 -12.74 25.34
C PHE A 28 0.20 -11.79 25.82
N SER A 29 0.16 -11.54 27.15
CA SER A 29 -0.45 -10.31 27.65
C SER A 29 0.54 -9.16 27.44
N PHE A 30 0.65 -8.70 26.19
CA PHE A 30 1.33 -7.46 25.87
C PHE A 30 0.29 -6.36 26.02
N ALA A 31 0.45 -5.50 27.03
CA ALA A 31 -0.40 -4.34 27.22
C ALA A 31 -0.38 -3.48 25.93
N MET A 32 -1.41 -3.62 25.10
CA MET A 32 -1.66 -2.76 23.96
C MET A 32 -2.11 -1.40 24.51
N THR A 33 -1.20 -0.43 24.53
CA THR A 33 -1.61 0.98 24.63
C THR A 33 -2.41 1.32 23.38
N PRO A 34 -3.70 1.67 23.47
CA PRO A 34 -4.49 2.05 22.32
C PRO A 34 -3.90 3.36 21.76
N LYS A 35 -3.39 3.31 20.51
CA LYS A 35 -3.04 4.54 19.80
C LYS A 35 -4.32 5.37 19.67
N SER A 36 -4.30 6.58 20.20
CA SER A 36 -5.38 7.56 20.13
C SER A 36 -5.93 7.69 18.71
N LYS A 37 -7.25 7.83 18.58
CA LYS A 37 -7.97 8.14 17.33
C LYS A 37 -7.21 9.25 16.58
N PRO A 38 -7.05 9.18 15.25
CA PRO A 38 -6.41 10.26 14.51
C PRO A 38 -7.20 11.55 14.67
N GLY A 39 -6.73 12.43 15.54
CA GLY A 39 -7.27 13.78 15.69
C GLY A 39 -7.11 14.53 14.37
N LYS A 40 -8.06 15.41 14.01
CA LYS A 40 -7.97 16.31 12.86
C LYS A 40 -6.61 17.03 12.92
N ARG A 41 -5.69 16.72 12.01
CA ARG A 41 -4.38 17.37 11.97
C ARG A 41 -4.58 18.86 11.69
N ALA A 42 -4.04 19.70 12.59
CA ALA A 42 -3.99 21.15 12.38
C ALA A 42 -3.26 21.47 11.05
N PRO A 43 -3.64 22.54 10.32
CA PRO A 43 -3.02 22.92 9.06
C PRO A 43 -1.55 23.26 9.31
N ARG A 44 -0.64 22.50 8.69
CA ARG A 44 0.82 22.70 8.81
C ARG A 44 1.27 23.78 7.82
N LYS A 45 2.00 24.80 8.29
CA LYS A 45 2.54 25.90 7.48
C LYS A 45 3.82 25.52 6.73
N GLY A 46 3.92 25.84 5.43
CA GLY A 46 5.15 25.75 4.60
C GLY A 46 5.14 24.63 3.55
N PRO A 47 6.12 24.62 2.61
CA PRO A 47 6.24 23.60 1.58
C PRO A 47 6.63 22.27 2.23
N ARG A 48 5.67 21.33 2.25
CA ARG A 48 5.79 20.03 2.94
C ARG A 48 6.59 19.00 2.14
N VAL A 49 6.89 19.27 0.87
CA VAL A 49 7.53 18.32 -0.04
C VAL A 49 8.84 18.88 -0.59
N LYS A 50 9.93 18.20 -0.31
CA LYS A 50 11.27 18.50 -0.84
C LYS A 50 11.63 17.46 -1.90
N LEU A 51 12.08 17.91 -3.08
CA LEU A 51 12.78 17.05 -4.03
C LEU A 51 14.19 16.79 -3.50
N VAL A 52 14.55 15.52 -3.36
CA VAL A 52 15.85 15.09 -2.84
C VAL A 52 16.83 14.81 -3.99
N ALA A 53 16.38 14.07 -5.00
CA ALA A 53 17.21 13.68 -6.14
C ALA A 53 16.34 13.32 -7.35
N GLN A 54 16.96 13.33 -8.54
CA GLN A 54 16.39 12.81 -9.77
C GLN A 54 17.46 12.12 -10.60
N ALA A 55 17.06 11.08 -11.34
CA ALA A 55 17.94 10.33 -12.23
C ALA A 55 17.16 9.71 -13.39
N ALA A 56 17.84 9.35 -14.47
CA ALA A 56 17.27 8.52 -15.54
C ALA A 56 17.08 7.09 -15.03
N LEU A 57 15.92 6.50 -15.34
CA LEU A 57 15.62 5.12 -15.02
C LEU A 57 15.11 4.38 -16.26
N PRO A 58 15.97 3.70 -17.00
CA PRO A 58 15.54 2.80 -18.08
C PRO A 58 14.88 1.56 -17.47
N THR A 59 13.72 1.17 -17.99
CA THR A 59 12.97 0.00 -17.55
C THR A 59 12.45 -0.78 -18.75
N ARG A 60 12.00 -2.02 -18.55
CA ARG A 60 11.32 -2.80 -19.60
C ARG A 60 10.00 -2.17 -20.10
N HIS A 61 9.45 -1.19 -19.37
CA HIS A 61 8.25 -0.45 -19.75
C HIS A 61 8.53 0.90 -20.41
N GLY A 62 9.81 1.21 -20.65
CA GLY A 62 10.28 2.44 -21.27
C GLY A 62 11.25 3.21 -20.39
N ARG A 63 11.66 4.38 -20.88
CA ARG A 63 12.56 5.28 -20.17
C ARG A 63 11.73 6.21 -19.27
N PHE A 64 12.02 6.21 -17.98
CA PHE A 64 11.45 7.11 -16.98
C PHE A 64 12.53 8.01 -16.41
N THR A 65 12.12 9.09 -15.78
CA THR A 65 12.94 9.83 -14.81
C THR A 65 12.40 9.47 -13.42
N ILE A 66 13.27 8.98 -12.53
CA ILE A 66 12.93 8.74 -11.13
C ILE A 66 13.22 9.99 -10.31
N TYR A 67 12.29 10.35 -9.45
CA TYR A 67 12.37 11.45 -8.50
C TYR A 67 12.21 10.90 -7.08
N GLY A 68 13.08 11.30 -6.15
CA GLY A 68 12.94 11.03 -4.73
C GLY A 68 12.38 12.24 -4.00
N PHE A 69 11.34 12.06 -3.21
CA PHE A 69 10.70 13.10 -2.43
C PHE A 69 10.73 12.78 -0.94
N LYS A 70 10.88 13.83 -0.12
CA LYS A 70 10.78 13.78 1.33
C LYS A 70 9.83 14.86 1.83
N GLY A 71 8.97 14.49 2.77
CA GLY A 71 8.08 15.41 3.47
C GLY A 71 8.63 15.87 4.81
N SER A 72 7.77 16.43 5.64
CA SER A 72 8.13 16.91 6.99
C SER A 72 8.05 15.81 8.04
N GLY A 73 7.32 14.73 7.78
CA GLY A 73 7.20 13.59 8.69
C GLY A 73 8.32 12.57 8.48
N PRO A 74 8.69 11.78 9.50
CA PRO A 74 9.77 10.80 9.42
C PRO A 74 9.52 9.71 8.38
N GLU A 75 8.26 9.38 8.11
CA GLU A 75 7.85 8.36 7.13
C GLU A 75 7.32 8.95 5.81
N GLU A 76 7.39 10.30 5.66
CA GLU A 76 6.96 10.98 4.43
C GLU A 76 8.09 10.93 3.39
N GLU A 77 8.30 9.76 2.81
CA GLU A 77 9.16 9.55 1.66
C GLU A 77 8.36 8.98 0.50
N ALA A 78 8.76 9.29 -0.73
CA ALA A 78 8.12 8.72 -1.92
C ALA A 78 9.05 8.78 -3.11
N ILE A 79 8.84 7.88 -4.07
CA ILE A 79 9.46 7.97 -5.39
C ILE A 79 8.39 8.16 -6.46
N ALA A 80 8.69 9.00 -7.45
CA ALA A 80 7.87 9.15 -8.64
C ALA A 80 8.65 8.72 -9.89
N LEU A 81 8.08 7.84 -10.68
CA LEU A 81 8.56 7.47 -12.01
C LEU A 81 7.79 8.27 -13.04
N VAL A 82 8.42 9.25 -13.66
CA VAL A 82 7.81 10.17 -14.62
C VAL A 82 8.19 9.79 -16.05
N ARG A 83 7.19 9.72 -16.92
CA ARG A 83 7.33 9.52 -18.37
C ARG A 83 6.87 10.77 -19.10
N GLY A 84 7.69 11.27 -20.03
CA GLY A 84 7.36 12.47 -20.81
C GLY A 84 7.35 13.75 -20.00
N LYS A 85 6.74 14.80 -20.55
CA LYS A 85 6.63 16.12 -19.90
C LYS A 85 5.30 16.20 -19.14
N LEU A 86 5.33 16.82 -17.97
CA LEU A 86 4.16 17.17 -17.16
C LEU A 86 4.00 18.69 -17.26
N ASP A 87 3.39 19.17 -18.34
CA ASP A 87 3.30 20.60 -18.68
C ASP A 87 1.99 21.27 -18.21
N GLY A 88 1.14 20.53 -17.51
CA GLY A 88 -0.17 21.02 -17.05
C GLY A 88 -1.22 21.19 -18.15
N LYS A 89 -0.85 21.13 -19.44
CA LYS A 89 -1.76 21.31 -20.59
C LYS A 89 -2.60 20.05 -20.82
N THR A 90 -1.97 18.88 -20.75
CA THR A 90 -2.62 17.59 -20.88
C THR A 90 -2.76 16.93 -19.51
N ALA A 91 -3.83 16.15 -19.32
CA ALA A 91 -4.01 15.37 -18.10
C ALA A 91 -3.16 14.08 -18.20
N PRO A 92 -2.00 13.97 -17.51
CA PRO A 92 -1.16 12.77 -17.55
C PRO A 92 -1.89 11.57 -16.93
N LEU A 93 -1.46 10.37 -17.34
CA LEU A 93 -1.92 9.13 -16.72
C LEU A 93 -1.15 8.90 -15.41
N VAL A 94 -1.85 8.86 -14.29
CA VAL A 94 -1.24 8.80 -12.95
C VAL A 94 -1.65 7.54 -12.21
N ARG A 95 -0.69 6.87 -11.60
CA ARG A 95 -0.90 5.82 -10.60
C ARG A 95 -0.30 6.26 -9.26
N VAL A 96 -1.11 6.29 -8.22
CA VAL A 96 -0.63 6.34 -6.83
C VAL A 96 -0.65 4.91 -6.29
N HIS A 97 0.53 4.33 -6.09
CA HIS A 97 0.73 2.95 -5.67
C HIS A 97 1.26 2.92 -4.24
N SER A 98 0.52 2.30 -3.33
CA SER A 98 0.99 2.02 -1.97
C SER A 98 1.78 0.72 -1.97
N GLN A 99 2.96 0.74 -1.37
CA GLN A 99 3.87 -0.39 -1.26
C GLN A 99 3.18 -1.66 -0.76
N CYS A 100 3.56 -2.77 -1.34
CA CYS A 100 3.23 -4.10 -0.88
C CYS A 100 4.44 -5.01 -1.10
N LEU A 101 5.35 -5.08 -0.13
CA LEU A 101 6.59 -5.85 -0.23
C LEU A 101 6.33 -7.29 -0.66
N THR A 102 5.36 -7.94 -0.01
CA THR A 102 5.02 -9.33 -0.31
C THR A 102 4.51 -9.53 -1.74
N GLY A 103 3.71 -8.60 -2.26
CA GLY A 103 3.21 -8.66 -3.63
C GLY A 103 4.22 -8.11 -4.63
N ASP A 104 4.68 -6.87 -4.46
CA ASP A 104 5.49 -6.14 -5.44
C ASP A 104 6.88 -6.77 -5.64
N VAL A 105 7.51 -7.27 -4.57
CA VAL A 105 8.87 -7.82 -4.59
C VAL A 105 8.89 -9.33 -4.49
N LEU A 106 8.21 -9.91 -3.48
CA LEU A 106 8.28 -11.34 -3.19
C LEU A 106 7.33 -12.20 -4.03
N GLY A 107 6.45 -11.58 -4.84
CA GLY A 107 5.56 -12.29 -5.76
C GLY A 107 4.43 -13.06 -5.08
N SER A 108 3.98 -12.62 -3.90
CA SER A 108 2.86 -13.23 -3.18
C SER A 108 1.60 -13.29 -4.04
N LEU A 109 0.93 -14.44 -4.02
CA LEU A 109 -0.34 -14.68 -4.72
C LEU A 109 -1.57 -14.29 -3.88
N ARG A 110 -1.38 -13.84 -2.63
CA ARG A 110 -2.47 -13.39 -1.76
C ARG A 110 -3.15 -12.10 -2.22
N CYS A 111 -2.48 -11.31 -3.07
CA CYS A 111 -2.99 -10.03 -3.57
C CYS A 111 -2.65 -9.82 -5.05
N ASP A 112 -3.21 -8.77 -5.62
CA ASP A 112 -3.00 -8.35 -7.01
C ASP A 112 -2.02 -7.17 -7.15
N CYS A 113 -1.27 -6.81 -6.09
CA CYS A 113 -0.45 -5.58 -6.05
C CYS A 113 0.60 -5.55 -7.16
N ARG A 114 1.41 -6.62 -7.31
CA ARG A 114 2.40 -6.71 -8.38
C ARG A 114 1.76 -6.58 -9.77
N ALA A 115 0.66 -7.28 -10.01
CA ALA A 115 -0.02 -7.22 -11.30
C ALA A 115 -0.57 -5.81 -11.59
N GLN A 116 -1.06 -5.09 -10.57
CA GLN A 116 -1.45 -3.69 -10.70
C GLN A 116 -0.25 -2.77 -10.97
N LEU A 117 0.89 -2.98 -10.32
CA LEU A 117 2.12 -2.22 -10.54
C LEU A 117 2.61 -2.39 -11.98
N GLU A 118 2.73 -3.62 -12.46
CA GLU A 118 3.13 -3.96 -13.83
C GLU A 118 2.18 -3.36 -14.88
N LEU A 119 0.87 -3.53 -14.68
CA LEU A 119 -0.15 -2.95 -15.56
C LEU A 119 -0.04 -1.43 -15.63
N SER A 120 0.21 -0.78 -14.48
CA SER A 120 0.35 0.67 -14.40
C SER A 120 1.58 1.17 -15.13
N LEU A 121 2.74 0.55 -14.90
CA LEU A 121 3.98 0.88 -15.59
C LEU A 121 3.85 0.70 -17.11
N LYS A 122 3.23 -0.39 -17.55
CA LYS A 122 2.96 -0.64 -18.98
C LYS A 122 2.07 0.45 -19.58
N LYS A 123 0.93 0.75 -18.95
CA LYS A 123 -0.02 1.78 -19.44
C LYS A 123 0.62 3.18 -19.46
N ILE A 124 1.39 3.55 -18.44
CA ILE A 124 2.09 4.84 -18.36
C ILE A 124 3.18 4.91 -19.42
N GLY A 125 3.96 3.83 -19.60
CA GLY A 125 4.98 3.74 -20.63
C GLY A 125 4.43 3.94 -22.05
N GLN A 126 3.20 3.50 -22.29
CA GLN A 126 2.50 3.62 -23.59
C GLN A 126 1.80 4.97 -23.78
N ALA A 127 1.47 5.66 -22.69
CA ALA A 127 0.65 6.88 -22.74
C ALA A 127 1.40 8.14 -23.21
N GLY A 128 2.71 8.07 -23.45
CA GLY A 128 3.55 9.21 -23.82
C GLY A 128 3.82 10.21 -22.68
N SER A 129 2.84 10.46 -21.79
CA SER A 129 2.96 11.33 -20.62
C SER A 129 2.21 10.70 -19.43
N GLY A 130 2.88 10.60 -18.30
CA GLY A 130 2.29 10.07 -17.08
C GLY A 130 3.32 9.85 -15.97
N LEU A 131 2.82 9.43 -14.80
CA LEU A 131 3.68 9.11 -13.68
C LEU A 131 3.10 8.00 -12.79
N LEU A 132 4.00 7.24 -12.17
CA LEU A 132 3.70 6.34 -11.07
C LEU A 132 4.33 6.91 -9.81
N LEU A 133 3.51 7.20 -8.79
CA LEU A 133 3.95 7.58 -7.46
C LEU A 133 3.90 6.35 -6.56
N TYR A 134 5.05 5.96 -6.02
CA TYR A 134 5.21 4.81 -5.13
C TYR A 134 5.45 5.29 -3.69
N LEU A 135 4.59 4.85 -2.79
CA LEU A 135 4.53 5.31 -1.40
C LEU A 135 4.82 4.17 -0.43
N PRO A 136 5.63 4.33 0.61
CA PRO A 136 5.91 3.33 1.64
C PRO A 136 4.73 3.17 2.63
N GLN A 137 3.52 2.96 2.10
CA GLN A 137 2.29 2.76 2.87
C GLN A 137 1.92 1.28 2.96
N GLU A 138 2.84 0.47 3.49
CA GLU A 138 2.67 -0.98 3.61
C GLU A 138 1.45 -1.36 4.45
N GLY A 139 0.76 -2.44 4.07
CA GLY A 139 -0.39 -2.94 4.81
C GLY A 139 -1.54 -1.94 4.94
N ARG A 140 -1.75 -1.05 3.96
CA ARG A 140 -2.70 0.07 4.04
C ARG A 140 -2.39 1.06 5.16
N GLY A 141 -1.09 1.28 5.44
CA GLY A 141 -0.62 2.22 6.45
C GLY A 141 -0.38 1.61 7.83
N ILE A 142 -0.64 0.31 8.05
CA ILE A 142 -0.37 -0.35 9.33
C ILE A 142 1.06 -0.89 9.47
N GLY A 143 1.82 -0.88 8.38
CA GLY A 143 3.20 -1.38 8.33
C GLY A 143 3.33 -2.88 8.09
N LEU A 144 4.54 -3.33 7.77
CA LEU A 144 4.81 -4.72 7.37
C LEU A 144 4.53 -5.72 8.50
N MET A 145 4.99 -5.44 9.70
CA MET A 145 4.86 -6.40 10.82
C MET A 145 3.39 -6.62 11.19
N ASN A 146 2.59 -5.57 11.24
CA ASN A 146 1.16 -5.71 11.52
C ASN A 146 0.41 -6.40 10.36
N LYS A 147 0.85 -6.17 9.12
CA LYS A 147 0.32 -6.92 7.97
C LYS A 147 0.62 -8.43 8.09
N LEU A 148 1.79 -8.84 8.57
CA LEU A 148 2.09 -10.27 8.80
C LEU A 148 1.22 -10.85 9.91
N ARG A 149 0.95 -10.10 11.00
CA ARG A 149 -0.03 -10.49 12.02
C ARG A 149 -1.44 -10.63 11.44
N ALA A 150 -1.85 -9.69 10.58
CA ALA A 150 -3.13 -9.81 9.88
C ALA A 150 -3.19 -11.06 8.97
N TYR A 151 -2.09 -11.43 8.32
CA TYR A 151 -2.02 -12.68 7.55
C TYR A 151 -2.22 -13.92 8.44
N GLN A 152 -1.63 -13.93 9.64
CA GLN A 152 -1.82 -15.03 10.61
C GLN A 152 -3.29 -15.16 11.03
N LEU A 153 -3.98 -14.04 11.26
CA LEU A 153 -5.42 -14.04 11.56
C LEU A 153 -6.26 -14.51 10.37
N GLN A 154 -5.88 -14.14 9.15
CA GLN A 154 -6.53 -14.61 7.92
C GLN A 154 -6.34 -16.11 7.68
N ASP A 155 -5.19 -16.67 8.04
CA ASP A 155 -4.96 -18.12 8.00
C ASP A 155 -5.87 -18.87 9.01
N GLY A 156 -6.31 -18.17 10.07
CA GLY A 156 -7.34 -18.62 11.01
C GLY A 156 -8.79 -18.40 10.55
N GLY A 157 -9.01 -17.91 9.31
CA GLY A 157 -10.35 -17.75 8.70
C GLY A 157 -10.94 -16.35 8.68
N MET A 158 -10.27 -15.35 9.27
CA MET A 158 -10.72 -13.95 9.19
C MET A 158 -10.51 -13.37 7.78
N ASP A 159 -11.34 -12.42 7.38
CA ASP A 159 -11.03 -11.61 6.20
C ASP A 159 -10.07 -10.45 6.53
N THR A 160 -9.64 -9.71 5.48
CA THR A 160 -8.64 -8.65 5.64
C THR A 160 -9.13 -7.48 6.51
N VAL A 161 -10.43 -7.17 6.48
CA VAL A 161 -11.02 -6.06 7.27
C VAL A 161 -11.11 -6.49 8.72
N GLU A 162 -11.70 -7.64 9.00
CA GLU A 162 -11.83 -8.24 10.34
C GLU A 162 -10.45 -8.39 11.01
N ALA A 163 -9.45 -8.88 10.28
CA ALA A 163 -8.09 -9.00 10.80
C ALA A 163 -7.48 -7.65 11.20
N ASN A 164 -7.69 -6.59 10.40
CA ASN A 164 -7.20 -5.25 10.74
C ASN A 164 -7.93 -4.68 11.97
N GLU A 165 -9.25 -4.81 12.04
CA GLU A 165 -10.06 -4.33 13.16
C GLU A 165 -9.71 -5.08 14.46
N THR A 166 -9.50 -6.39 14.39
CA THR A 166 -9.02 -7.21 15.53
C THR A 166 -7.67 -6.73 16.05
N LEU A 167 -6.80 -6.22 15.18
CA LEU A 167 -5.52 -5.62 15.55
C LEU A 167 -5.64 -4.15 15.99
N GLY A 168 -6.85 -3.58 16.08
CA GLY A 168 -7.11 -2.20 16.48
C GLY A 168 -6.83 -1.16 15.41
N PHE A 169 -6.77 -1.53 14.14
CA PHE A 169 -6.55 -0.63 13.01
C PHE A 169 -7.84 -0.36 12.23
N ALA A 170 -7.94 0.82 11.62
CA ALA A 170 -8.97 1.08 10.61
C ALA A 170 -8.77 0.17 9.39
N ALA A 171 -9.86 -0.12 8.66
CA ALA A 171 -9.84 -0.90 7.43
C ALA A 171 -8.88 -0.31 6.36
N ASP A 172 -8.74 1.01 6.33
CA ASP A 172 -7.77 1.75 5.51
C ASP A 172 -7.29 2.99 6.31
N ALA A 173 -6.01 3.01 6.69
CA ALA A 173 -5.38 4.09 7.44
C ALA A 173 -4.52 5.02 6.54
N ARG A 174 -4.61 4.88 5.21
CA ARG A 174 -3.81 5.68 4.27
C ARG A 174 -4.34 7.11 4.16
N ASP A 175 -3.39 8.03 3.98
CA ASP A 175 -3.58 9.43 3.69
C ASP A 175 -2.89 9.76 2.35
N TYR A 176 -3.57 10.52 1.50
CA TYR A 176 -3.07 10.88 0.18
C TYR A 176 -2.68 12.35 0.04
N ASP A 177 -2.69 13.15 1.12
CA ASP A 177 -2.32 14.57 1.08
C ASP A 177 -0.86 14.76 0.62
N PHE A 178 0.08 13.94 1.14
CA PHE A 178 1.47 13.96 0.70
C PHE A 178 1.60 13.63 -0.80
N SER A 179 0.80 12.69 -1.30
CA SER A 179 0.73 12.38 -2.74
C SER A 179 0.26 13.57 -3.55
N ALA A 180 -0.79 14.25 -3.10
CA ALA A 180 -1.33 15.43 -3.78
C ALA A 180 -0.31 16.57 -3.84
N GLN A 181 0.46 16.78 -2.78
CA GLN A 181 1.53 17.79 -2.76
C GLN A 181 2.66 17.46 -3.76
N ILE A 182 3.06 16.17 -3.87
CA ILE A 182 4.04 15.74 -4.88
C ILE A 182 3.49 15.97 -6.29
N LEU A 183 2.23 15.61 -6.55
CA LEU A 183 1.58 15.82 -7.84
C LEU A 183 1.56 17.32 -8.22
N LYS A 184 1.20 18.21 -7.28
CA LYS A 184 1.24 19.66 -7.47
C LYS A 184 2.65 20.15 -7.80
N LYS A 185 3.66 19.67 -7.05
CA LYS A 185 5.07 20.04 -7.26
C LYS A 185 5.59 19.61 -8.64
N LEU A 186 5.09 18.49 -9.17
CA LEU A 186 5.39 17.98 -10.52
C LEU A 186 4.53 18.62 -11.63
N GLY A 187 3.61 19.55 -11.31
CA GLY A 187 2.72 20.19 -12.28
C GLY A 187 1.52 19.32 -12.70
N ALA A 188 1.28 18.19 -12.02
CA ALA A 188 0.19 17.24 -12.33
C ALA A 188 -1.07 17.56 -11.49
N THR A 189 -1.62 18.76 -11.61
CA THR A 189 -2.83 19.19 -10.87
C THR A 189 -4.13 18.70 -11.50
N LYS A 190 -4.10 18.30 -12.78
CA LYS A 190 -5.21 17.74 -13.55
C LYS A 190 -4.77 16.40 -14.12
N ILE A 191 -5.42 15.29 -13.72
CA ILE A 191 -4.92 13.93 -14.00
C ILE A 191 -6.00 12.96 -14.48
N ARG A 192 -5.56 11.92 -15.18
CA ARG A 192 -6.33 10.67 -15.38
C ARG A 192 -5.79 9.64 -14.39
N LEU A 193 -6.61 9.22 -13.43
CA LEU A 193 -6.14 8.38 -12.32
C LEU A 193 -6.37 6.88 -12.58
N LEU A 194 -5.31 6.09 -12.60
CA LEU A 194 -5.37 4.61 -12.57
C LEU A 194 -5.72 4.14 -11.16
N SER A 195 -7.00 3.89 -10.89
CA SER A 195 -7.47 3.44 -9.58
C SER A 195 -8.80 2.70 -9.69
N ASN A 196 -8.99 1.71 -8.80
CA ASN A 196 -10.29 1.07 -8.55
C ASN A 196 -10.87 1.50 -7.19
N ASN A 197 -10.12 2.28 -6.39
CA ASN A 197 -10.53 2.76 -5.08
C ASN A 197 -11.18 4.16 -5.20
N PRO A 198 -12.50 4.31 -4.94
CA PRO A 198 -13.17 5.60 -4.98
C PRO A 198 -12.70 6.55 -3.89
N GLU A 199 -12.34 6.04 -2.71
CA GLU A 199 -11.83 6.85 -1.60
C GLU A 199 -10.50 7.56 -1.98
N LYS A 200 -9.65 6.91 -2.77
CA LYS A 200 -8.43 7.53 -3.29
C LYS A 200 -8.74 8.71 -4.24
N VAL A 201 -9.79 8.60 -5.05
CA VAL A 201 -10.25 9.70 -5.91
C VAL A 201 -10.69 10.87 -5.04
N ARG A 202 -11.60 10.61 -4.09
CA ARG A 202 -12.15 11.62 -3.17
C ARG A 202 -11.06 12.37 -2.42
N GLN A 203 -10.12 11.68 -1.78
CA GLN A 203 -9.05 12.33 -0.99
C GLN A 203 -8.10 13.16 -1.86
N LEU A 204 -7.76 12.71 -3.07
CA LEU A 204 -6.94 13.51 -4.00
C LEU A 204 -7.68 14.77 -4.45
N GLU A 205 -8.99 14.69 -4.71
CA GLU A 205 -9.80 15.85 -5.08
C GLU A 205 -9.95 16.83 -3.92
N GLU A 206 -10.18 16.38 -2.71
CA GLU A 206 -10.19 17.19 -1.48
C GLU A 206 -8.84 17.87 -1.24
N SER A 207 -7.74 17.21 -1.60
CA SER A 207 -6.40 17.81 -1.57
C SER A 207 -6.09 18.68 -2.79
N GLY A 208 -7.08 19.01 -3.64
CA GLY A 208 -6.97 19.97 -4.75
C GLY A 208 -6.32 19.41 -6.02
N ILE A 209 -6.39 18.10 -6.26
CA ILE A 209 -6.04 17.46 -7.53
C ILE A 209 -7.32 17.19 -8.33
N ARG A 210 -7.43 17.71 -9.54
CA ARG A 210 -8.58 17.46 -10.42
C ARG A 210 -8.45 16.11 -11.12
N VAL A 211 -9.27 15.14 -10.76
CA VAL A 211 -9.34 13.84 -11.44
C VAL A 211 -10.35 13.91 -12.58
N VAL A 212 -9.87 14.18 -13.81
CA VAL A 212 -10.74 14.33 -14.98
C VAL A 212 -11.31 13.01 -15.49
N ARG A 213 -10.64 11.90 -15.18
CA ARG A 213 -11.09 10.54 -15.52
C ARG A 213 -10.45 9.52 -14.60
N ARG A 214 -11.27 8.64 -14.03
CA ARG A 214 -10.79 7.39 -13.43
C ARG A 214 -10.56 6.38 -14.56
N VAL A 215 -9.42 5.73 -14.55
CA VAL A 215 -9.06 4.62 -15.45
C VAL A 215 -8.95 3.36 -14.63
N ALA A 216 -9.59 2.28 -15.04
CA ALA A 216 -9.55 1.02 -14.32
C ALA A 216 -8.10 0.45 -14.29
N CYS A 217 -7.68 0.03 -13.09
CA CYS A 217 -6.41 -0.64 -12.83
C CYS A 217 -6.69 -2.07 -12.37
N GLN A 218 -7.31 -2.86 -13.24
CA GLN A 218 -7.71 -4.23 -12.95
C GLN A 218 -6.93 -5.20 -13.85
N PRO A 219 -5.94 -5.91 -13.31
CA PRO A 219 -5.28 -7.02 -13.98
C PRO A 219 -6.23 -8.24 -14.05
N ARG A 220 -5.83 -9.28 -14.78
CA ARG A 220 -6.55 -10.55 -14.77
C ARG A 220 -6.61 -11.10 -13.34
N VAL A 221 -7.82 -11.50 -12.94
CA VAL A 221 -8.06 -12.08 -11.61
C VAL A 221 -7.51 -13.51 -11.57
N SER A 222 -6.61 -13.79 -10.64
CA SER A 222 -6.15 -15.16 -10.35
C SER A 222 -7.13 -15.86 -9.40
N LYS A 223 -7.13 -17.20 -9.43
CA LYS A 223 -7.93 -17.99 -8.48
C LYS A 223 -7.58 -17.66 -7.01
N THR A 224 -6.30 -17.48 -6.72
CA THR A 224 -5.77 -17.22 -5.37
C THR A 224 -6.07 -15.82 -4.86
N SER A 225 -6.14 -14.80 -5.72
CA SER A 225 -6.47 -13.42 -5.32
C SER A 225 -7.96 -13.11 -5.32
N ARG A 226 -8.84 -14.02 -5.77
CA ARG A 226 -10.28 -13.79 -5.92
C ARG A 226 -10.95 -13.39 -4.61
N ALA A 227 -10.73 -14.15 -3.53
CA ALA A 227 -11.30 -13.88 -2.21
C ALA A 227 -10.90 -12.48 -1.70
N TYR A 228 -9.62 -12.13 -1.82
CA TYR A 228 -9.12 -10.80 -1.46
C TYR A 228 -9.77 -9.68 -2.27
N LEU A 229 -9.99 -9.88 -3.57
CA LEU A 229 -10.66 -8.89 -4.43
C LEU A 229 -12.15 -8.79 -4.12
N GLN A 230 -12.81 -9.89 -3.76
CA GLN A 230 -14.20 -9.89 -3.30
C GLN A 230 -14.36 -9.05 -2.02
N THR A 231 -13.48 -9.22 -1.02
CA THR A 231 -13.48 -8.38 0.20
C THR A 231 -13.29 -6.90 -0.14
N LYS A 232 -12.39 -6.57 -1.07
CA LYS A 232 -12.23 -5.18 -1.54
C LYS A 232 -13.50 -4.63 -2.18
N LYS A 233 -14.21 -5.43 -2.96
CA LYS A 233 -15.45 -5.02 -3.62
C LYS A 233 -16.58 -4.83 -2.61
N SER A 234 -16.83 -5.84 -1.78
CA SER A 234 -17.99 -5.88 -0.88
C SER A 234 -17.83 -4.99 0.36
N LYS A 235 -16.66 -5.00 1.01
CA LYS A 235 -16.43 -4.29 2.27
C LYS A 235 -15.73 -2.93 2.12
N MET A 236 -15.11 -2.65 0.96
CA MET A 236 -14.33 -1.41 0.76
C MET A 236 -14.77 -0.60 -0.48
N GLY A 237 -15.89 -0.96 -1.12
CA GLY A 237 -16.45 -0.22 -2.24
C GLY A 237 -15.57 -0.12 -3.48
N HIS A 238 -14.59 -1.01 -3.66
CA HIS A 238 -13.75 -1.00 -4.85
C HIS A 238 -14.54 -1.32 -6.11
N LEU A 239 -14.31 -0.55 -7.17
CA LEU A 239 -14.94 -0.71 -8.48
C LEU A 239 -14.19 -1.79 -9.28
N LEU A 240 -14.67 -3.03 -9.16
CA LEU A 240 -14.07 -4.21 -9.77
C LEU A 240 -15.15 -4.98 -10.57
N ASP A 241 -14.85 -5.26 -11.85
CA ASP A 241 -15.72 -5.98 -12.77
C ASP A 241 -15.35 -7.47 -12.83
N GLY A 242 -16.33 -8.36 -13.12
CA GLY A 242 -16.08 -9.78 -13.40
C GLY A 242 -15.51 -10.60 -12.22
N LEU A 243 -15.88 -10.26 -10.98
CA LEU A 243 -15.53 -11.02 -9.76
C LEU A 243 -16.59 -12.02 -9.38
#